data_2dfc1c794234fdff95e953c5f730d2fa
#
_entry.id   2dfc1c794234fdff95e953c5f730d2fa
#
_cell.length_a   1.000
_cell.length_b   1.000
_cell.length_c   1.000
_cell.angle_alpha   90.00
_cell.angle_beta   90.00
_cell.angle_gamma   90.00
#
_symmetry.space_group_name_H-M   'P 1'
#
loop_
_entity.id
_entity.type
_entity.pdbx_description
1 polymer ?
#
loop_
_entity_poly.entity_id
_entity_poly.type
_entity_poly.pdbx_seq_one_letter_code
_entity_poly.pdbx_strand_id
1 'polypeptide(L)'
;MSLNDYRFVSRWHVDADRETVFDALADLPSYPMWWPEVRVVEPVDEQNAAVVARSLLPYALRFTLTRVTEDRDTGVLQVGIGGDLVGWARLTLHAGHASCMLLYEQQVTVTRRLLRAAAPLARPALRWNHMLMMRSGERGLAAYVSRPAVP
;
A
#
# COMPACT_ATOMS: atom_id res chain seq x y z
N MET A 1 19.77 12.38 -3.02
CA MET A 1 18.51 11.79 -3.51
C MET A 1 18.35 12.06 -4.99
N SER A 2 18.01 11.03 -5.76
CA SER A 2 17.74 11.24 -7.19
C SER A 2 16.29 11.68 -7.40
N LEU A 3 15.97 12.19 -8.61
CA LEU A 3 14.60 12.55 -8.98
C LEU A 3 13.67 11.33 -9.07
N ASN A 4 14.22 10.12 -9.03
CA ASN A 4 13.47 8.88 -9.08
C ASN A 4 13.17 8.30 -7.69
N ASP A 5 13.69 8.93 -6.63
CA ASP A 5 13.46 8.54 -5.26
C ASP A 5 12.23 9.26 -4.70
N TYR A 6 11.35 8.50 -4.07
CA TYR A 6 10.11 9.02 -3.49
C TYR A 6 9.99 8.57 -2.05
N ARG A 7 9.56 9.48 -1.20
CA ARG A 7 9.16 9.17 0.16
C ARG A 7 7.73 9.66 0.37
N PHE A 8 6.88 8.75 0.83
CA PHE A 8 5.47 9.04 1.07
C PHE A 8 5.13 8.72 2.52
N VAL A 9 4.35 9.60 3.14
CA VAL A 9 3.79 9.39 4.47
C VAL A 9 2.32 9.75 4.42
N SER A 10 1.47 8.84 4.86
CA SER A 10 0.02 9.05 4.92
C SER A 10 -0.52 8.56 6.24
N ARG A 11 -1.51 9.25 6.76
CA ARG A 11 -2.24 8.83 7.96
C ARG A 11 -3.67 8.50 7.59
N TRP A 12 -4.09 7.30 7.95
CA TRP A 12 -5.46 6.85 7.73
C TRP A 12 -6.16 6.73 9.07
N HIS A 13 -7.41 7.15 9.10
CA HIS A 13 -8.28 6.93 10.24
C HIS A 13 -9.33 5.90 9.87
N VAL A 14 -9.44 4.83 10.66
CA VAL A 14 -10.36 3.73 10.38
C VAL A 14 -11.23 3.46 11.60
N ASP A 15 -12.54 3.53 11.42
CA ASP A 15 -13.52 3.29 12.48
C ASP A 15 -13.76 1.79 12.67
N ALA A 16 -12.73 1.09 13.09
CA ALA A 16 -12.75 -0.33 13.41
C ALA A 16 -11.66 -0.61 14.43
N ASP A 17 -11.76 -1.75 15.10
CA ASP A 17 -10.74 -2.12 16.07
C ASP A 17 -9.43 -2.51 15.39
N ARG A 18 -8.34 -2.37 16.11
CA ARG A 18 -6.99 -2.62 15.61
C ARG A 18 -6.82 -4.04 15.07
N GLU A 19 -7.40 -5.03 15.74
CA GLU A 19 -7.27 -6.43 15.32
C GLU A 19 -7.95 -6.70 13.99
N THR A 20 -9.13 -6.15 13.78
CA THR A 20 -9.86 -6.28 12.50
C THR A 20 -9.07 -5.63 11.37
N VAL A 21 -8.54 -4.43 11.61
CA VAL A 21 -7.74 -3.72 10.61
C VAL A 21 -6.43 -4.44 10.34
N PHE A 22 -5.77 -4.95 11.37
CA PHE A 22 -4.54 -5.72 11.21
C PHE A 22 -4.76 -6.96 10.33
N ASP A 23 -5.83 -7.71 10.59
CA ASP A 23 -6.16 -8.90 9.81
C ASP A 23 -6.36 -8.57 8.33
N ALA A 24 -7.06 -7.49 8.03
CA ALA A 24 -7.28 -7.05 6.66
C ALA A 24 -5.97 -6.66 5.96
N LEU A 25 -5.09 -5.96 6.66
CA LEU A 25 -3.81 -5.50 6.11
C LEU A 25 -2.80 -6.63 5.96
N ALA A 26 -2.84 -7.64 6.82
CA ALA A 26 -1.95 -8.79 6.73
C ALA A 26 -2.33 -9.72 5.57
N ASP A 27 -3.58 -9.68 5.13
CA ASP A 27 -4.10 -10.52 4.05
C ASP A 27 -3.90 -9.84 2.70
N LEU A 28 -2.68 -9.91 2.15
CA LEU A 28 -2.34 -9.29 0.87
C LEU A 28 -3.27 -9.72 -0.27
N PRO A 29 -3.65 -11.00 -0.41
CA PRO A 29 -4.57 -11.40 -1.49
C PRO A 29 -5.93 -10.69 -1.46
N SER A 30 -6.34 -10.14 -0.33
CA SER A 30 -7.62 -9.42 -0.22
C SER A 30 -7.56 -7.99 -0.76
N TYR A 31 -6.38 -7.42 -0.96
CA TYR A 31 -6.22 -6.01 -1.32
C TYR A 31 -7.03 -5.60 -2.57
N PRO A 32 -7.11 -6.38 -3.64
CA PRO A 32 -7.95 -5.99 -4.77
C PRO A 32 -9.43 -5.85 -4.45
N MET A 33 -9.88 -6.43 -3.34
CA MET A 33 -11.28 -6.36 -2.91
C MET A 33 -11.65 -5.01 -2.30
N TRP A 34 -10.66 -4.27 -1.79
CA TRP A 34 -10.94 -3.00 -1.11
C TRP A 34 -10.08 -1.84 -1.62
N TRP A 35 -9.00 -2.11 -2.34
CA TRP A 35 -8.13 -1.07 -2.89
C TRP A 35 -8.16 -1.15 -4.43
N PRO A 36 -9.02 -0.34 -5.10
CA PRO A 36 -9.25 -0.48 -6.54
C PRO A 36 -8.00 -0.38 -7.42
N GLU A 37 -7.00 0.42 -7.01
CA GLU A 37 -5.76 0.61 -7.77
C GLU A 37 -4.85 -0.63 -7.69
N VAL A 38 -5.02 -1.47 -6.68
CA VAL A 38 -4.33 -2.76 -6.58
C VAL A 38 -5.15 -3.77 -7.37
N ARG A 39 -4.74 -4.05 -8.59
CA ARG A 39 -5.51 -4.86 -9.54
C ARG A 39 -5.38 -6.35 -9.33
N VAL A 40 -4.15 -6.78 -9.07
CA VAL A 40 -3.84 -8.21 -8.91
C VAL A 40 -2.82 -8.36 -7.79
N VAL A 41 -3.06 -9.32 -6.92
CA VAL A 41 -2.07 -9.80 -5.96
C VAL A 41 -2.00 -11.31 -6.10
N GLU A 42 -0.85 -11.82 -6.54
CA GLU A 42 -0.63 -13.24 -6.75
C GLU A 42 0.42 -13.73 -5.76
N PRO A 43 0.05 -14.55 -4.77
CA PRO A 43 1.05 -15.15 -3.89
C PRO A 43 2.01 -16.03 -4.68
N VAL A 44 3.32 -15.81 -4.51
CA VAL A 44 4.37 -16.62 -5.13
C VAL A 44 4.79 -17.72 -4.16
N ASP A 45 4.95 -17.36 -2.89
CA ASP A 45 5.23 -18.27 -1.79
C ASP A 45 4.74 -17.61 -0.48
N GLU A 46 5.10 -18.17 0.68
CA GLU A 46 4.65 -17.67 1.99
C GLU A 46 5.12 -16.25 2.29
N GLN A 47 6.22 -15.81 1.68
CA GLN A 47 6.84 -14.52 1.98
C GLN A 47 6.69 -13.52 0.84
N ASN A 48 6.39 -13.96 -0.38
CA ASN A 48 6.43 -13.12 -1.56
C ASN A 48 5.11 -13.12 -2.33
N ALA A 49 4.74 -11.96 -2.86
CA ALA A 49 3.59 -11.80 -3.74
C ALA A 49 3.94 -10.91 -4.92
N ALA A 50 3.39 -11.24 -6.08
CA ALA A 50 3.48 -10.40 -7.27
C ALA A 50 2.27 -9.48 -7.33
N VAL A 51 2.49 -8.20 -7.59
CA VAL A 51 1.44 -7.17 -7.56
C VAL A 51 1.41 -6.40 -8.86
N VAL A 52 0.21 -6.13 -9.36
CA VAL A 52 -0.04 -5.19 -10.46
C VAL A 52 -0.91 -4.07 -9.91
N ALA A 53 -0.40 -2.84 -9.97
CA ALA A 53 -1.13 -1.65 -9.56
C ALA A 53 -1.34 -0.74 -10.76
N ARG A 54 -2.55 -0.19 -10.88
CA ARG A 54 -2.90 0.76 -11.93
C ARG A 54 -3.89 1.78 -11.39
N SER A 55 -3.64 3.05 -11.67
CA SER A 55 -4.51 4.14 -11.25
C SER A 55 -4.83 5.03 -12.44
N LEU A 56 -4.86 6.35 -12.26
CA LEU A 56 -5.20 7.29 -13.33
C LEU A 56 -4.15 7.37 -14.44
N LEU A 57 -2.92 6.94 -14.17
CA LEU A 57 -1.85 6.98 -15.16
C LEU A 57 -2.06 5.87 -16.20
N PRO A 58 -1.66 6.09 -17.47
CA PRO A 58 -1.98 5.15 -18.58
C PRO A 58 -1.06 3.92 -18.61
N TYR A 59 -0.50 3.50 -17.49
CA TYR A 59 0.36 2.32 -17.41
C TYR A 59 0.14 1.60 -16.07
N ALA A 60 0.44 0.32 -16.06
CA ALA A 60 0.44 -0.47 -14.84
C ALA A 60 1.86 -0.59 -14.28
N LEU A 61 2.00 -0.57 -12.97
CA LEU A 61 3.24 -0.88 -12.28
C LEU A 61 3.20 -2.34 -11.85
N ARG A 62 4.30 -3.05 -12.09
CA ARG A 62 4.47 -4.44 -11.72
C ARG A 62 5.61 -4.53 -10.72
N PHE A 63 5.31 -5.06 -9.54
CA PHE A 63 6.31 -5.18 -8.49
C PHE A 63 6.04 -6.40 -7.62
N THR A 64 7.04 -6.76 -6.84
CA THR A 64 6.93 -7.84 -5.87
C THR A 64 6.96 -7.25 -4.46
N LEU A 65 6.21 -7.86 -3.57
CA LEU A 65 6.25 -7.57 -2.14
C LEU A 65 6.84 -8.76 -1.42
N THR A 66 7.81 -8.49 -0.57
CA THR A 66 8.43 -9.51 0.29
C THR A 66 8.13 -9.14 1.74
N ARG A 67 7.52 -10.06 2.48
CA ARG A 67 7.19 -9.83 3.88
C ARG A 67 8.46 -9.73 4.71
N VAL A 68 8.62 -8.62 5.41
CA VAL A 68 9.77 -8.36 6.29
C VAL A 68 9.35 -8.46 7.74
N THR A 69 8.25 -7.80 8.12
CA THR A 69 7.74 -7.78 9.47
C THR A 69 6.22 -7.94 9.46
N GLU A 70 5.73 -8.81 10.31
CA GLU A 70 4.31 -8.94 10.58
C GLU A 70 4.18 -9.18 12.08
N ASP A 71 4.04 -8.10 12.84
CA ASP A 71 4.03 -8.14 14.30
C ASP A 71 2.72 -7.55 14.83
N ARG A 72 1.84 -8.44 15.25
CA ARG A 72 0.53 -8.08 15.79
C ARG A 72 0.64 -7.29 17.09
N ASP A 73 1.61 -7.61 17.91
CA ASP A 73 1.77 -6.97 19.22
C ASP A 73 2.16 -5.49 19.09
N THR A 74 3.11 -5.19 18.21
CA THR A 74 3.52 -3.80 17.94
C THR A 74 2.64 -3.11 16.89
N GLY A 75 1.83 -3.86 16.15
CA GLY A 75 1.01 -3.32 15.08
C GLY A 75 1.78 -2.95 13.82
N VAL A 76 2.94 -3.54 13.60
CA VAL A 76 3.82 -3.21 12.47
C VAL A 76 3.75 -4.26 11.39
N LEU A 77 3.49 -3.81 10.16
CA LEU A 77 3.56 -4.62 8.94
C LEU A 77 4.53 -3.93 8.00
N GLN A 78 5.58 -4.62 7.58
CA GLN A 78 6.56 -4.07 6.65
C GLN A 78 6.84 -5.05 5.53
N VAL A 79 6.95 -4.52 4.32
CA VAL A 79 7.29 -5.27 3.11
C VAL A 79 8.46 -4.62 2.40
N GLY A 80 9.31 -5.44 1.79
CA GLY A 80 10.26 -5.00 0.78
C GLY A 80 9.57 -4.96 -0.58
N ILE A 81 9.99 -4.06 -1.45
CA ILE A 81 9.41 -3.85 -2.77
C ILE A 81 10.51 -4.02 -3.81
N GLY A 82 10.22 -4.78 -4.86
CA GLY A 82 11.14 -4.99 -5.98
C GLY A 82 10.40 -4.94 -7.31
N GLY A 83 11.11 -4.74 -8.41
CA GLY A 83 10.54 -4.64 -9.74
C GLY A 83 10.55 -3.22 -10.29
N ASP A 84 9.40 -2.73 -10.77
CA ASP A 84 9.26 -1.37 -11.29
C ASP A 84 9.51 -0.30 -10.22
N LEU A 85 9.32 -0.67 -8.97
CA LEU A 85 9.66 0.12 -7.78
C LEU A 85 10.58 -0.73 -6.91
N VAL A 86 11.57 -0.10 -6.28
CA VAL A 86 12.49 -0.77 -5.35
C VAL A 86 12.56 0.03 -4.05
N GLY A 87 12.31 -0.63 -2.93
CA GLY A 87 12.35 0.01 -1.63
C GLY A 87 11.56 -0.76 -0.58
N TRP A 88 10.76 -0.06 0.20
CA TRP A 88 9.97 -0.67 1.27
C TRP A 88 8.72 0.16 1.56
N ALA A 89 7.75 -0.50 2.20
CA ALA A 89 6.57 0.15 2.76
C ALA A 89 6.31 -0.41 4.16
N ARG A 90 5.86 0.45 5.05
CA ARG A 90 5.56 0.09 6.43
C ARG A 90 4.20 0.65 6.84
N LEU A 91 3.42 -0.20 7.49
CA LEU A 91 2.16 0.16 8.10
C LEU A 91 2.30 0.01 9.60
N THR A 92 1.96 1.06 10.35
CA THR A 92 1.97 1.02 11.82
C THR A 92 0.59 1.38 12.33
N LEU A 93 -0.01 0.46 13.11
CA LEU A 93 -1.35 0.62 13.66
C LEU A 93 -1.29 1.11 15.10
N HIS A 94 -2.04 2.18 15.39
CA HIS A 94 -2.20 2.73 16.73
C HIS A 94 -3.67 2.62 17.13
N ALA A 95 -3.94 1.92 18.24
CA ALA A 95 -5.29 1.76 18.75
C ALA A 95 -5.83 3.05 19.35
N GLY A 96 -7.11 3.35 19.06
CA GLY A 96 -7.88 4.41 19.70
C GLY A 96 -9.15 3.83 20.33
N HIS A 97 -10.09 4.69 20.72
CA HIS A 97 -11.41 4.26 21.20
C HIS A 97 -12.28 3.83 20.03
N ALA A 98 -12.56 2.53 19.91
CA ALA A 98 -13.37 1.94 18.83
C ALA A 98 -12.90 2.29 17.42
N SER A 99 -11.66 2.76 17.29
CA SER A 99 -11.05 3.14 16.01
C SER A 99 -9.56 2.84 16.05
N CYS A 100 -8.90 2.93 14.91
CA CYS A 100 -7.45 2.90 14.88
C CYS A 100 -6.91 3.92 13.89
N MET A 101 -5.68 4.35 14.14
CA MET A 101 -4.94 5.20 13.23
C MET A 101 -3.84 4.37 12.58
N LEU A 102 -3.74 4.47 11.26
CA LEU A 102 -2.74 3.79 10.48
C LEU A 102 -1.74 4.81 9.95
N LEU A 103 -0.48 4.62 10.29
CA LEU A 103 0.61 5.37 9.68
C LEU A 103 1.18 4.55 8.53
N TYR A 104 1.09 5.08 7.32
CA TYR A 104 1.67 4.48 6.12
C TYR A 104 2.94 5.23 5.75
N GLU A 105 4.05 4.52 5.65
CA GLU A 105 5.34 5.07 5.24
C GLU A 105 5.85 4.24 4.07
N GLN A 106 6.37 4.92 3.04
CA GLN A 106 6.91 4.25 1.87
C GLN A 106 8.11 5.01 1.37
N GLN A 107 9.17 4.28 1.05
CA GLN A 107 10.34 4.85 0.38
C GLN A 107 10.68 3.95 -0.79
N VAL A 108 10.65 4.49 -1.99
CA VAL A 108 10.86 3.73 -3.23
C VAL A 108 11.66 4.52 -4.24
N THR A 109 12.39 3.79 -5.07
CA THR A 109 13.04 4.30 -6.26
C THR A 109 12.35 3.71 -7.47
N VAL A 110 11.98 4.56 -8.43
CA VAL A 110 11.38 4.13 -9.69
C VAL A 110 12.49 3.60 -10.59
N THR A 111 12.34 2.35 -11.06
CA THR A 111 13.33 1.70 -11.93
C THR A 111 12.88 1.65 -13.39
N ARG A 112 11.59 1.87 -13.67
CA ARG A 112 11.05 1.80 -15.02
C ARG A 112 11.63 2.93 -15.90
N ARG A 113 12.27 2.55 -17.00
CA ARG A 113 13.03 3.50 -17.85
C ARG A 113 12.24 4.71 -18.33
N LEU A 114 11.02 4.51 -18.79
CA LEU A 114 10.17 5.60 -19.28
C LEU A 114 9.89 6.64 -18.19
N LEU A 115 9.62 6.17 -16.99
CA LEU A 115 9.33 7.04 -15.85
C LEU A 115 10.60 7.76 -15.37
N ARG A 116 11.75 7.10 -15.44
CA ARG A 116 13.03 7.70 -15.07
C ARG A 116 13.41 8.81 -16.04
N ALA A 117 13.22 8.57 -17.35
CA ALA A 117 13.52 9.57 -18.38
C ALA A 117 12.63 10.81 -18.27
N ALA A 118 11.39 10.65 -17.83
CA ALA A 118 10.42 11.72 -17.67
C ALA A 118 10.38 12.31 -16.24
N ALA A 119 11.31 11.93 -15.37
CA ALA A 119 11.25 12.22 -13.92
C ALA A 119 10.96 13.69 -13.58
N PRO A 120 11.60 14.70 -14.19
CA PRO A 120 11.33 16.10 -13.85
C PRO A 120 9.88 16.52 -14.11
N LEU A 121 9.25 15.99 -15.16
CA LEU A 121 7.85 16.28 -15.50
C LEU A 121 6.88 15.31 -14.82
N ALA A 122 7.29 14.07 -14.63
CA ALA A 122 6.44 13.02 -14.05
C ALA A 122 6.30 13.14 -12.54
N ARG A 123 7.28 13.73 -11.85
CA ARG A 123 7.33 13.75 -10.40
C ARG A 123 6.08 14.33 -9.72
N PRO A 124 5.56 15.52 -10.12
CA PRO A 124 4.33 16.04 -9.54
C PRO A 124 3.13 15.13 -9.82
N ALA A 125 3.04 14.59 -11.04
CA ALA A 125 1.95 13.69 -11.41
C ALA A 125 1.97 12.40 -10.60
N LEU A 126 3.16 11.81 -10.37
CA LEU A 126 3.31 10.60 -9.58
C LEU A 126 2.96 10.84 -8.11
N ARG A 127 3.35 12.00 -7.55
CA ARG A 127 3.00 12.35 -6.18
C ARG A 127 1.50 12.54 -6.00
N TRP A 128 0.88 13.24 -6.94
CA TRP A 128 -0.57 13.46 -6.91
C TRP A 128 -1.34 12.15 -7.07
N ASN A 129 -0.91 11.32 -7.99
CA ASN A 129 -1.48 10.01 -8.21
C ASN A 129 -1.38 9.13 -6.96
N HIS A 130 -0.23 9.14 -6.29
CA HIS A 130 -0.04 8.40 -5.04
C HIS A 130 -0.99 8.91 -3.94
N MET A 131 -1.16 10.22 -3.83
CA MET A 131 -2.10 10.81 -2.87
C MET A 131 -3.53 10.33 -3.12
N LEU A 132 -3.97 10.28 -4.37
CA LEU A 132 -5.30 9.78 -4.73
C LEU A 132 -5.44 8.30 -4.41
N MET A 133 -4.40 7.50 -4.67
CA MET A 133 -4.38 6.09 -4.33
C MET A 133 -4.49 5.87 -2.82
N MET A 134 -3.80 6.68 -2.03
CA MET A 134 -3.87 6.58 -0.56
C MET A 134 -5.27 6.89 -0.05
N ARG A 135 -5.92 7.92 -0.58
CA ARG A 135 -7.31 8.26 -0.22
C ARG A 135 -8.28 7.14 -0.61
N SER A 136 -8.09 6.58 -1.79
CA SER A 136 -8.90 5.46 -2.26
C SER A 136 -8.72 4.23 -1.35
N GLY A 137 -7.49 3.93 -0.97
CA GLY A 137 -7.18 2.82 -0.06
C GLY A 137 -7.80 3.02 1.31
N GLU A 138 -7.73 4.21 1.86
CA GLU A 138 -8.34 4.53 3.16
C GLU A 138 -9.85 4.32 3.14
N ARG A 139 -10.53 4.83 2.13
CA ARG A 139 -11.99 4.66 1.97
C ARG A 139 -12.35 3.20 1.77
N GLY A 140 -11.59 2.52 0.91
CA GLY A 140 -11.82 1.11 0.62
C GLY A 140 -11.63 0.22 1.83
N LEU A 141 -10.57 0.45 2.59
CA LEU A 141 -10.31 -0.29 3.82
C LEU A 141 -11.42 -0.04 4.86
N ALA A 142 -11.80 1.20 5.07
CA ALA A 142 -12.86 1.55 6.01
C ALA A 142 -14.18 0.84 5.66
N ALA A 143 -14.55 0.83 4.39
CA ALA A 143 -15.75 0.13 3.93
C ALA A 143 -15.63 -1.38 4.09
N TYR A 144 -14.47 -1.94 3.79
CA TYR A 144 -14.22 -3.38 3.86
C TYR A 144 -14.31 -3.93 5.28
N VAL A 145 -13.70 -3.24 6.25
CA VAL A 145 -13.68 -3.68 7.64
C VAL A 145 -14.99 -3.38 8.36
N SER A 146 -15.82 -2.49 7.83
CA SER A 146 -17.14 -2.16 8.38
C SER A 146 -18.26 -3.05 7.87
N ARG A 147 -17.97 -3.98 6.94
CA ARG A 147 -18.99 -4.90 6.43
C ARG A 147 -19.49 -5.80 7.55
N PRO A 148 -20.82 -5.91 7.72
CA PRO A 148 -21.34 -6.89 8.66
C PRO A 148 -20.90 -8.29 8.26
N ALA A 149 -20.56 -9.11 9.23
CA ALA A 149 -20.25 -10.52 8.99
C ALA A 149 -21.45 -11.15 8.27
N VAL A 150 -21.18 -11.79 7.12
CA VAL A 150 -22.22 -12.53 6.41
C VAL A 150 -22.61 -13.74 7.27
N PRO A 151 -23.87 -13.88 7.66
CA PRO A 151 -24.30 -15.02 8.46
C PRO A 151 -24.18 -16.36 7.72
#